data_ae5ec33f2e24ae9965191a8d288a1691
#
_entry.id   ae5ec33f2e24ae9965191a8d288a1691
#
_cell.length_a   1.000
_cell.length_b   1.000
_cell.length_c   1.000
_cell.angle_alpha   90.00
_cell.angle_beta   90.00
_cell.angle_gamma   90.00
#
_symmetry.space_group_name_H-M   'P 1'
#
loop_
_entity.id
_entity.type
_entity.pdbx_description
1 polymer ?
#
loop_
_entity_poly.entity_id
_entity_poly.type
_entity_poly.pdbx_seq_one_letter_code
_entity_poly.pdbx_strand_id
1 'polypeptide(L)'
;FHRRITAILDQPVPIDDDGALIPPMLPLTPEAKAARVEYHNAIEIELSSGGELYDVRDVASKSADNAARLAALFQMFEGAGGAIGAEAFEGASRIAAWHLNEARRFFGELALPAELADAARLDSWLIEYCKRERTHLVPTREAQRLGPIRDKEKLATALRELEELDRV
;
A
#
# COMPACT_ATOMS: atom_id res chain seq x y z
N PHE A 1 -8.95 9.88 -22.00
CA PHE A 1 -7.66 9.22 -21.74
C PHE A 1 -6.81 9.20 -23.03
N HIS A 2 -7.20 8.55 -24.13
CA HIS A 2 -6.43 8.41 -25.37
C HIS A 2 -5.90 9.75 -25.91
N ARG A 3 -6.81 10.72 -26.10
CA ARG A 3 -6.43 12.06 -26.62
C ARG A 3 -5.32 12.73 -25.79
N ARG A 4 -5.31 12.54 -24.47
CA ARG A 4 -4.29 13.10 -23.60
C ARG A 4 -2.96 12.37 -23.72
N ILE A 5 -2.98 11.03 -23.77
CA ILE A 5 -1.77 10.22 -24.00
C ILE A 5 -1.14 10.59 -25.35
N THR A 6 -1.94 10.64 -26.43
CA THR A 6 -1.43 11.07 -27.74
C THR A 6 -0.78 12.44 -27.68
N ALA A 7 -1.42 13.44 -27.05
CA ALA A 7 -0.86 14.78 -26.91
C ALA A 7 0.44 14.83 -26.10
N ILE A 8 0.65 13.91 -25.14
CA ILE A 8 1.92 13.79 -24.40
C ILE A 8 2.99 13.14 -25.28
N LEU A 9 2.64 12.10 -26.02
CA LEU A 9 3.58 11.37 -26.89
C LEU A 9 4.01 12.18 -28.12
N ASP A 10 3.18 13.12 -28.57
CA ASP A 10 3.47 14.03 -29.69
C ASP A 10 4.39 15.20 -29.27
N GLN A 11 4.69 15.36 -27.96
CA GLN A 11 5.60 16.40 -27.53
C GLN A 11 7.04 16.07 -27.96
N PRO A 12 7.81 17.07 -28.42
CA PRO A 12 9.20 16.85 -28.76
C PRO A 12 10.00 16.42 -27.52
N VAL A 13 10.85 15.43 -27.70
CA VAL A 13 11.76 14.98 -26.63
C VAL A 13 12.84 16.05 -26.46
N PRO A 14 13.02 16.62 -25.25
CA PRO A 14 14.06 17.61 -25.00
C PRO A 14 15.43 16.93 -24.99
N ILE A 15 16.20 17.20 -26.03
CA ILE A 15 17.58 16.72 -26.21
C ILE A 15 18.51 17.88 -26.43
N ASP A 16 19.77 17.80 -26.01
CA ASP A 16 20.83 18.75 -26.29
C ASP A 16 21.48 18.50 -27.66
N ASP A 17 22.48 19.33 -27.98
CA ASP A 17 23.21 19.23 -29.24
C ASP A 17 24.01 17.92 -29.39
N ASP A 18 24.32 17.27 -28.28
CA ASP A 18 25.03 15.98 -28.21
C ASP A 18 24.07 14.78 -28.23
N GLY A 19 22.75 15.02 -28.28
CA GLY A 19 21.70 13.99 -28.28
C GLY A 19 21.37 13.44 -26.91
N ALA A 20 21.83 14.03 -25.81
CA ALA A 20 21.48 13.65 -24.47
C ALA A 20 20.13 14.25 -24.03
N LEU A 21 19.36 13.50 -23.22
CA LEU A 21 18.09 13.97 -22.69
C LEU A 21 18.30 15.12 -21.69
N ILE A 22 17.58 16.22 -21.89
CA ILE A 22 17.49 17.36 -20.96
C ILE A 22 16.07 17.36 -20.36
N PRO A 23 15.75 16.49 -19.36
CA PRO A 23 14.41 16.45 -18.79
C PRO A 23 14.11 17.76 -18.04
N PRO A 24 12.92 18.37 -18.24
CA PRO A 24 12.53 19.53 -17.48
C PRO A 24 12.39 19.21 -16.00
N MET A 25 12.89 20.10 -15.14
CA MET A 25 12.71 19.98 -13.69
C MET A 25 11.27 20.36 -13.31
N LEU A 26 10.63 19.48 -12.52
CA LEU A 26 9.32 19.71 -11.93
C LEU A 26 9.48 19.95 -10.41
N PRO A 27 9.60 21.21 -9.96
CA PRO A 27 9.70 21.50 -8.54
C PRO A 27 8.35 21.28 -7.84
N LEU A 28 8.38 21.06 -6.53
CA LEU A 28 7.19 21.11 -5.68
C LEU A 28 6.90 22.56 -5.29
N THR A 29 5.61 22.94 -5.19
CA THR A 29 5.23 24.19 -4.51
C THR A 29 5.63 24.13 -3.03
N PRO A 30 5.71 25.28 -2.31
CA PRO A 30 5.98 25.29 -0.88
C PRO A 30 5.02 24.39 -0.07
N GLU A 31 3.73 24.42 -0.43
CA GLU A 31 2.68 23.64 0.23
C GLU A 31 2.86 22.13 -0.06
N ALA A 32 3.13 21.75 -1.31
CA ALA A 32 3.39 20.36 -1.67
C ALA A 32 4.69 19.83 -1.03
N LYS A 33 5.70 20.69 -0.87
CA LYS A 33 6.92 20.36 -0.15
C LYS A 33 6.66 20.13 1.34
N ALA A 34 5.83 20.97 1.97
CA ALA A 34 5.41 20.77 3.36
C ALA A 34 4.66 19.45 3.55
N ALA A 35 3.69 19.15 2.68
CA ALA A 35 2.94 17.88 2.70
C ALA A 35 3.87 16.65 2.49
N ARG A 36 4.88 16.77 1.60
CA ARG A 36 5.88 15.71 1.41
C ARG A 36 6.71 15.47 2.68
N VAL A 37 7.13 16.52 3.35
CA VAL A 37 7.92 16.42 4.59
C VAL A 37 7.07 15.77 5.70
N GLU A 38 5.82 16.18 5.84
CA GLU A 38 4.89 15.61 6.81
C GLU A 38 4.67 14.11 6.56
N TYR A 39 4.39 13.73 5.31
CA TYR A 39 4.21 12.33 4.92
C TYR A 39 5.48 11.50 5.16
N HIS A 40 6.66 12.02 4.80
CA HIS A 40 7.95 11.38 5.06
C HIS A 40 8.18 11.16 6.55
N ASN A 41 7.98 12.20 7.37
CA ASN A 41 8.20 12.13 8.81
C ASN A 41 7.24 11.14 9.49
N ALA A 42 5.99 11.06 9.04
CA ALA A 42 5.03 10.06 9.54
C ALA A 42 5.53 8.63 9.28
N ILE A 43 6.09 8.37 8.09
CA ILE A 43 6.69 7.06 7.77
C ILE A 43 7.92 6.79 8.63
N GLU A 44 8.84 7.77 8.77
CA GLU A 44 10.07 7.60 9.54
C GLU A 44 9.82 7.24 11.01
N ILE A 45 8.76 7.78 11.61
CA ILE A 45 8.34 7.43 12.97
C ILE A 45 8.01 5.94 13.07
N GLU A 46 7.27 5.42 12.09
CA GLU A 46 6.83 4.03 12.04
C GLU A 46 7.91 3.02 11.57
N LEU A 47 9.04 3.52 11.05
CA LEU A 47 10.19 2.67 10.69
C LEU A 47 11.03 2.27 11.91
N SER A 48 10.85 2.92 13.06
CA SER A 48 11.59 2.61 14.28
C SER A 48 11.27 1.21 14.82
N SER A 49 12.13 0.69 15.70
CA SER A 49 11.91 -0.60 16.36
C SER A 49 10.61 -0.58 17.15
N GLY A 50 9.67 -1.46 16.78
CA GLY A 50 8.31 -1.52 17.35
C GLY A 50 7.28 -0.65 16.61
N GLY A 51 7.66 0.11 15.60
CA GLY A 51 6.73 0.80 14.70
C GLY A 51 6.09 -0.18 13.69
N GLU A 52 4.95 0.22 13.17
CA GLU A 52 4.12 -0.63 12.29
C GLU A 52 4.77 -0.93 10.93
N LEU A 53 5.76 -0.14 10.50
CA LEU A 53 6.45 -0.28 9.21
C LEU A 53 7.81 -0.95 9.32
N TYR A 54 8.21 -1.40 10.51
CA TYR A 54 9.53 -1.98 10.76
C TYR A 54 9.83 -3.17 9.83
N ASP A 55 8.86 -4.08 9.63
CA ASP A 55 9.04 -5.29 8.81
C ASP A 55 9.04 -5.03 7.30
N VAL A 56 8.58 -3.86 6.88
CA VAL A 56 8.50 -3.44 5.46
C VAL A 56 9.33 -2.19 5.16
N ARG A 57 10.35 -1.92 5.99
CA ARG A 57 11.17 -0.71 5.91
C ARG A 57 11.82 -0.49 4.54
N ASP A 58 12.16 -1.55 3.81
CA ASP A 58 12.75 -1.46 2.47
C ASP A 58 11.77 -0.86 1.45
N VAL A 59 10.49 -1.13 1.60
CA VAL A 59 9.41 -0.55 0.79
C VAL A 59 9.03 0.82 1.32
N ALA A 60 8.86 0.94 2.65
CA ALA A 60 8.37 2.13 3.32
C ALA A 60 9.32 3.33 3.15
N SER A 61 10.63 3.13 3.26
CA SER A 61 11.64 4.19 3.10
C SER A 61 11.58 4.91 1.73
N LYS A 62 10.99 4.28 0.71
CA LYS A 62 10.85 4.84 -0.64
C LYS A 62 9.46 5.40 -0.92
N SER A 63 8.52 5.28 0.02
CA SER A 63 7.12 5.63 -0.21
C SER A 63 6.93 7.12 -0.51
N ALA A 64 7.61 8.01 0.21
CA ALA A 64 7.54 9.46 -0.02
C ALA A 64 8.09 9.89 -1.39
N ASP A 65 9.17 9.25 -1.85
CA ASP A 65 9.73 9.50 -3.18
C ASP A 65 8.82 8.96 -4.28
N ASN A 66 8.21 7.80 -4.06
CA ASN A 66 7.23 7.24 -5.00
C ASN A 66 5.97 8.11 -5.08
N ALA A 67 5.50 8.66 -3.95
CA ALA A 67 4.41 9.64 -3.94
C ALA A 67 4.76 10.89 -4.76
N ALA A 68 5.97 11.44 -4.59
CA ALA A 68 6.41 12.60 -5.37
C ALA A 68 6.50 12.30 -6.88
N ARG A 69 6.99 11.13 -7.27
CA ARG A 69 7.02 10.70 -8.68
C ARG A 69 5.61 10.53 -9.26
N LEU A 70 4.69 9.96 -8.49
CA LEU A 70 3.29 9.79 -8.90
C LEU A 70 2.60 11.15 -9.03
N ALA A 71 2.86 12.08 -8.12
CA ALA A 71 2.35 13.45 -8.20
C ALA A 71 2.84 14.18 -9.46
N ALA A 72 4.13 13.98 -9.83
CA ALA A 72 4.66 14.50 -11.07
C ALA A 72 3.95 13.93 -12.31
N LEU A 73 3.64 12.62 -12.30
CA LEU A 73 2.86 11.99 -13.38
C LEU A 73 1.44 12.58 -13.48
N PHE A 74 0.78 12.85 -12.36
CA PHE A 74 -0.54 13.50 -12.35
C PHE A 74 -0.46 14.89 -12.94
N GLN A 75 0.50 15.72 -12.48
CA GLN A 75 0.73 17.06 -12.98
C GLN A 75 0.94 17.08 -14.51
N MET A 76 1.79 16.18 -15.01
CA MET A 76 2.05 16.03 -16.45
C MET A 76 0.83 15.55 -17.21
N PHE A 77 0.10 14.59 -16.67
CA PHE A 77 -1.09 14.04 -17.32
C PHE A 77 -2.23 15.05 -17.40
N GLU A 78 -2.45 15.85 -16.38
CA GLU A 78 -3.46 16.92 -16.38
C GLU A 78 -3.10 18.08 -17.29
N GLY A 79 -1.81 18.23 -17.64
CA GLY A 79 -1.30 19.27 -18.53
C GLY A 79 -1.15 20.62 -17.87
N ALA A 80 -1.21 20.65 -16.55
CA ALA A 80 -0.83 21.80 -15.78
C ALA A 80 0.71 21.92 -15.83
N GLY A 81 1.21 22.95 -16.52
CA GLY A 81 2.66 23.25 -16.49
C GLY A 81 3.06 23.80 -15.12
N GLY A 82 4.38 23.85 -14.86
CA GLY A 82 4.93 24.48 -13.66
C GLY A 82 5.13 23.51 -12.48
N ALA A 83 5.09 24.05 -11.26
CA ALA A 83 5.37 23.28 -10.05
C ALA A 83 4.23 22.32 -9.67
N ILE A 84 4.60 21.19 -9.08
CA ILE A 84 3.66 20.18 -8.55
C ILE A 84 2.94 20.76 -7.34
N GLY A 85 1.60 20.86 -7.40
CA GLY A 85 0.76 21.40 -6.32
C GLY A 85 0.50 20.41 -5.18
N ALA A 86 -0.01 20.94 -4.06
CA ALA A 86 -0.35 20.14 -2.87
C ALA A 86 -1.40 19.06 -3.19
N GLU A 87 -2.44 19.40 -3.95
CA GLU A 87 -3.52 18.46 -4.31
C GLU A 87 -2.99 17.24 -5.07
N ALA A 88 -2.09 17.44 -6.04
CA ALA A 88 -1.45 16.36 -6.77
C ALA A 88 -0.61 15.47 -5.84
N PHE A 89 0.13 16.08 -4.90
CA PHE A 89 0.94 15.32 -3.94
C PHE A 89 0.06 14.56 -2.95
N GLU A 90 -0.97 15.15 -2.40
CA GLU A 90 -1.92 14.50 -1.49
C GLU A 90 -2.68 13.33 -2.15
N GLY A 91 -3.09 13.50 -3.41
CA GLY A 91 -3.67 12.41 -4.20
C GLY A 91 -2.70 11.24 -4.37
N ALA A 92 -1.46 11.55 -4.71
CA ALA A 92 -0.39 10.56 -4.88
C ALA A 92 0.00 9.89 -3.56
N SER A 93 0.09 10.62 -2.45
CA SER A 93 0.44 10.07 -1.13
C SER A 93 -0.62 9.10 -0.61
N ARG A 94 -1.92 9.34 -0.87
CA ARG A 94 -2.99 8.37 -0.55
C ARG A 94 -2.81 7.04 -1.29
N ILE A 95 -2.43 7.09 -2.57
CA ILE A 95 -2.17 5.88 -3.35
C ILE A 95 -0.91 5.17 -2.84
N ALA A 96 0.17 5.92 -2.57
CA ALA A 96 1.39 5.36 -2.00
C ALA A 96 1.17 4.72 -0.62
N ALA A 97 0.37 5.35 0.25
CA ALA A 97 -0.03 4.81 1.54
C ALA A 97 -0.86 3.53 1.40
N TRP A 98 -1.78 3.46 0.43
CA TRP A 98 -2.52 2.24 0.15
C TRP A 98 -1.58 1.10 -0.27
N HIS A 99 -0.63 1.35 -1.19
CA HIS A 99 0.37 0.35 -1.58
C HIS A 99 1.25 -0.10 -0.41
N LEU A 100 1.60 0.83 0.48
CA LEU A 100 2.40 0.52 1.67
C LEU A 100 1.61 -0.39 2.64
N ASN A 101 0.33 -0.14 2.83
CA ASN A 101 -0.54 -1.01 3.64
C ASN A 101 -0.70 -2.41 3.02
N GLU A 102 -0.82 -2.51 1.69
CA GLU A 102 -0.84 -3.81 1.01
C GLU A 102 0.50 -4.54 1.15
N ALA A 103 1.63 -3.82 1.07
CA ALA A 103 2.94 -4.40 1.31
C ALA A 103 3.07 -4.94 2.76
N ARG A 104 2.60 -4.19 3.77
CA ARG A 104 2.55 -4.67 5.17
C ARG A 104 1.76 -5.96 5.28
N ARG A 105 0.58 -6.01 4.68
CA ARG A 105 -0.28 -7.19 4.71
C ARG A 105 0.41 -8.39 4.06
N PHE A 106 0.99 -8.19 2.88
CA PHE A 106 1.65 -9.24 2.12
C PHE A 106 2.91 -9.78 2.83
N PHE A 107 3.80 -8.88 3.26
CA PHE A 107 5.05 -9.29 3.91
C PHE A 107 4.84 -9.71 5.36
N GLY A 108 3.84 -9.16 6.07
CA GLY A 108 3.46 -9.61 7.40
C GLY A 108 2.97 -11.05 7.40
N GLU A 109 2.18 -11.45 6.42
CA GLU A 109 1.76 -12.84 6.23
C GLU A 109 2.93 -13.79 5.91
N LEU A 110 3.93 -13.31 5.16
CA LEU A 110 5.13 -14.09 4.81
C LEU A 110 6.13 -14.19 5.96
N ALA A 111 6.12 -13.25 6.90
CA ALA A 111 7.02 -13.25 8.06
C ALA A 111 6.53 -14.18 9.19
N LEU A 112 5.26 -14.57 9.18
CA LEU A 112 4.69 -15.49 10.16
C LEU A 112 5.03 -16.95 9.80
N PRO A 113 5.31 -17.81 10.79
CA PRO A 113 5.27 -19.26 10.61
C PRO A 113 3.95 -19.67 9.92
N ALA A 114 3.99 -20.73 9.12
CA ALA A 114 2.84 -21.11 8.28
C ALA A 114 1.54 -21.33 9.12
N GLU A 115 1.70 -21.84 10.34
CA GLU A 115 0.60 -22.08 11.29
C GLU A 115 -0.02 -20.75 11.75
N LEU A 116 0.80 -19.76 12.10
CA LEU A 116 0.34 -18.43 12.52
C LEU A 116 -0.23 -17.62 11.35
N ALA A 117 0.33 -17.77 10.14
CA ALA A 117 -0.22 -17.15 8.94
C ALA A 117 -1.62 -17.72 8.61
N ASP A 118 -1.81 -19.02 8.77
CA ASP A 118 -3.10 -19.68 8.62
C ASP A 118 -4.09 -19.18 9.68
N ALA A 119 -3.67 -19.06 10.94
CA ALA A 119 -4.50 -18.53 12.03
C ALA A 119 -4.91 -17.07 11.77
N ALA A 120 -3.99 -16.20 11.37
CA ALA A 120 -4.28 -14.80 11.05
C ALA A 120 -5.28 -14.65 9.89
N ARG A 121 -5.14 -15.47 8.83
CA ARG A 121 -6.11 -15.49 7.71
C ARG A 121 -7.49 -15.96 8.14
N LEU A 122 -7.54 -16.98 9.03
CA LEU A 122 -8.78 -17.49 9.56
C LEU A 122 -9.48 -16.46 10.46
N ASP A 123 -8.74 -15.78 11.35
CA ASP A 123 -9.26 -14.73 12.22
C ASP A 123 -9.91 -13.60 11.42
N SER A 124 -9.18 -13.07 10.44
CA SER A 124 -9.68 -12.02 9.55
C SER A 124 -10.97 -12.44 8.83
N TRP A 125 -11.00 -13.67 8.31
CA TRP A 125 -12.19 -14.20 7.65
C TRP A 125 -13.37 -14.38 8.62
N LEU A 126 -13.13 -14.89 9.84
CA LEU A 126 -14.16 -15.05 10.86
C LEU A 126 -14.79 -13.71 11.24
N ILE A 127 -13.99 -12.68 11.44
CA ILE A 127 -14.47 -11.32 11.74
C ILE A 127 -15.36 -10.79 10.61
N GLU A 128 -14.93 -10.90 9.36
CA GLU A 128 -15.70 -10.45 8.20
C GLU A 128 -16.98 -11.26 8.01
N TYR A 129 -16.90 -12.58 8.18
CA TYR A 129 -18.05 -13.49 8.10
C TYR A 129 -19.10 -13.13 9.16
N CYS A 130 -18.69 -13.01 10.43
CA CYS A 130 -19.58 -12.66 11.54
C CYS A 130 -20.26 -11.29 11.33
N LYS A 131 -19.54 -10.30 10.82
CA LYS A 131 -20.11 -8.98 10.46
C LYS A 131 -21.15 -9.08 9.35
N ARG A 132 -20.85 -9.83 8.29
CA ARG A 132 -21.74 -9.99 7.12
C ARG A 132 -22.99 -10.75 7.45
N GLU A 133 -22.88 -11.89 8.13
CA GLU A 133 -23.99 -12.77 8.48
C GLU A 133 -24.71 -12.37 9.78
N ARG A 134 -24.20 -11.33 10.48
CA ARG A 134 -24.71 -10.85 11.77
C ARG A 134 -24.82 -11.96 12.83
N THR A 135 -23.81 -12.81 12.90
CA THR A 135 -23.72 -13.93 13.84
C THR A 135 -22.46 -13.81 14.68
N HIS A 136 -22.45 -14.43 15.85
CA HIS A 136 -21.29 -14.58 16.72
C HIS A 136 -20.81 -16.03 16.80
N LEU A 137 -21.48 -16.93 16.07
CA LEU A 137 -21.18 -18.36 16.08
C LEU A 137 -20.97 -18.83 14.63
N VAL A 138 -19.84 -19.46 14.39
CA VAL A 138 -19.49 -20.05 13.10
C VAL A 138 -19.17 -21.53 13.31
N PRO A 139 -20.01 -22.46 12.81
CA PRO A 139 -19.71 -23.88 12.90
C PRO A 139 -18.39 -24.21 12.18
N THR A 140 -17.53 -25.04 12.78
CA THR A 140 -16.23 -25.44 12.19
C THR A 140 -16.38 -26.01 10.78
N ARG A 141 -17.48 -26.75 10.51
CA ARG A 141 -17.79 -27.28 9.18
C ARG A 141 -18.02 -26.16 8.15
N GLU A 142 -18.61 -25.07 8.59
CA GLU A 142 -18.87 -23.91 7.73
C GLU A 142 -17.57 -23.11 7.49
N ALA A 143 -16.76 -22.93 8.53
CA ALA A 143 -15.42 -22.37 8.42
C ALA A 143 -14.54 -23.17 7.43
N GLN A 144 -14.61 -24.50 7.47
CA GLN A 144 -13.90 -25.36 6.52
C GLN A 144 -14.45 -25.23 5.08
N ARG A 145 -15.77 -25.11 4.91
CA ARG A 145 -16.41 -25.04 3.58
C ARG A 145 -16.24 -23.69 2.92
N LEU A 146 -16.36 -22.61 3.64
CA LEU A 146 -16.42 -21.23 3.12
C LEU A 146 -15.15 -20.42 3.42
N GLY A 147 -14.40 -20.83 4.44
CA GLY A 147 -13.21 -20.11 4.90
C GLY A 147 -11.96 -20.30 4.02
N PRO A 148 -10.86 -19.66 4.38
CA PRO A 148 -9.63 -19.68 3.62
C PRO A 148 -8.85 -21.01 3.71
N ILE A 149 -9.15 -21.86 4.71
CA ILE A 149 -8.44 -23.12 4.99
C ILE A 149 -9.36 -24.29 4.73
N ARG A 150 -9.10 -25.07 3.67
CA ARG A 150 -9.89 -26.25 3.28
C ARG A 150 -9.39 -27.54 3.91
N ASP A 151 -8.10 -27.59 4.20
CA ASP A 151 -7.46 -28.72 4.85
C ASP A 151 -7.90 -28.82 6.31
N LYS A 152 -8.38 -30.01 6.73
CA LYS A 152 -8.93 -30.22 8.06
C LYS A 152 -7.88 -30.10 9.17
N GLU A 153 -6.66 -30.58 8.91
CA GLU A 153 -5.58 -30.57 9.92
C GLU A 153 -5.05 -29.16 10.11
N LYS A 154 -4.83 -28.43 9.02
CA LYS A 154 -4.43 -27.02 9.06
C LYS A 154 -5.49 -26.14 9.72
N LEU A 155 -6.76 -26.38 9.43
CA LEU A 155 -7.86 -25.66 10.09
C LEU A 155 -7.88 -25.93 11.60
N ALA A 156 -7.70 -27.18 12.01
CA ALA A 156 -7.66 -27.52 13.44
C ALA A 156 -6.46 -26.89 14.15
N THR A 157 -5.30 -26.83 13.50
CA THR A 157 -4.11 -26.13 14.03
C THR A 157 -4.36 -24.62 14.14
N ALA A 158 -4.88 -24.00 13.10
CA ALA A 158 -5.19 -22.56 13.10
C ALA A 158 -6.24 -22.19 14.17
N LEU A 159 -7.26 -23.02 14.38
CA LEU A 159 -8.24 -22.80 15.44
C LEU A 159 -7.62 -22.91 16.85
N ARG A 160 -6.68 -23.86 17.05
CA ARG A 160 -5.97 -24.00 18.33
C ARG A 160 -5.11 -22.78 18.62
N GLU A 161 -4.38 -22.26 17.62
CA GLU A 161 -3.61 -21.02 17.75
C GLU A 161 -4.51 -19.83 18.12
N LEU A 162 -5.69 -19.73 17.50
CA LEU A 162 -6.66 -18.67 17.83
C LEU A 162 -7.26 -18.82 19.23
N GLU A 163 -7.48 -20.05 19.67
CA GLU A 163 -7.93 -20.36 21.03
C GLU A 163 -6.86 -19.98 22.08
N GLU A 164 -5.59 -20.32 21.81
CA GLU A 164 -4.46 -19.94 22.68
C GLU A 164 -4.25 -18.42 22.76
N LEU A 165 -4.66 -17.69 21.72
CA LEU A 165 -4.62 -16.23 21.66
C LEU A 165 -5.91 -15.54 22.13
N ASP A 166 -6.86 -16.28 22.69
CA ASP A 166 -8.16 -15.76 23.17
C ASP A 166 -8.98 -15.05 22.06
N ARG A 167 -8.89 -15.55 20.82
CA ARG A 167 -9.56 -14.94 19.64
C ARG A 167 -10.86 -15.65 19.26
N VAL A 168 -11.04 -16.91 19.63
CA VAL A 168 -12.21 -17.76 19.36
C VAL A 168 -12.60 -18.58 20.58
#